data_6f8e29703daafb230d3174341cb27ecf
#
_entry.id   6f8e29703daafb230d3174341cb27ecf
#
_cell.length_a   1.000
_cell.length_b   1.000
_cell.length_c   1.000
_cell.angle_alpha   90.00
_cell.angle_beta   90.00
_cell.angle_gamma   90.00
#
_symmetry.space_group_name_H-M   'P 1'
#
loop_
_entity.id
_entity.type
_entity.pdbx_description
1 polymer ?
#
loop_
_entity_poly.entity_id
_entity_poly.type
_entity_poly.pdbx_seq_one_letter_code
_entity_poly.pdbx_strand_id
1 'polypeptide(L)'
;MQRRNGALWRGSTESPVFAKAKMAPKNIKQEWLLMKKTVFKTVIFAGMLLVANVYAAENAKKYALSVEDAVKIAKENNVSIKRQKITLDAALRAKKDSWNSVSPSVVVGASSTVPVDFLTGGDQSSDFDASFGVNAGVSVSLSANLFTSIKSAQLDFEQSKISFDEAVRQIELSVRQSYYGLLYEKENIGLQEENLRIAKQQYESNLQKYNAGRLSEVDALSAEVNYKSKIPTVENAYTTYINDLDNFKQVLGLAIADEIEFTGSLDDYLYLGEIKVEEKNVTSATIQTLESQLESAKVSVMDKRFLAFAPSLNAKLSWQDSSWYVGKDDASDPKKTASVSLSASIPLDGVLPWSQKNNAIDSAKDKVSDLELQIDNERKTFVRTINSSLRSIKQSQEAIKYKQANVELAEKNYSMTSEAYNRGTKDLLSLQNSNNTLLQAKVSLNSEILTLAKTIIKLESTIGADFGSLTK
;
A
#
# COMPACT_ATOMS: atom_id res chain seq x y z
N MET A 1 -53.55 18.52 -20.89
CA MET A 1 -54.87 18.04 -20.42
C MET A 1 -54.80 18.09 -18.89
N GLN A 2 -55.39 19.10 -18.38
CA GLN A 2 -56.66 19.18 -17.64
C GLN A 2 -56.57 18.51 -16.28
N ARG A 3 -56.66 19.21 -15.26
CA ARG A 3 -57.61 20.12 -14.52
C ARG A 3 -57.77 19.55 -13.10
N ARG A 4 -57.51 20.37 -12.07
CA ARG A 4 -58.53 21.11 -11.25
C ARG A 4 -59.23 20.22 -10.22
N ASN A 5 -59.41 20.51 -8.96
CA ASN A 5 -59.89 21.68 -8.18
C ASN A 5 -59.70 21.30 -6.71
N GLY A 6 -59.45 22.09 -5.72
CA GLY A 6 -60.09 23.36 -5.35
C GLY A 6 -61.10 23.23 -4.22
N ALA A 7 -60.92 24.03 -3.20
CA ALA A 7 -61.88 24.62 -2.28
C ALA A 7 -61.51 24.49 -0.81
N LEU A 8 -61.05 25.53 -0.12
CA LEU A 8 -61.80 26.63 0.55
C LEU A 8 -62.89 26.17 1.51
N TRP A 9 -62.71 26.53 2.77
CA TRP A 9 -63.61 27.35 3.62
C TRP A 9 -62.91 27.60 4.97
N ARG A 10 -62.68 28.76 5.38
CA ARG A 10 -63.08 29.89 6.17
C ARG A 10 -63.69 29.61 7.54
N GLY A 11 -63.15 30.33 8.50
CA GLY A 11 -63.82 31.14 9.52
C GLY A 11 -63.94 30.44 10.85
N SER A 12 -63.67 31.01 11.98
CA SER A 12 -63.85 32.33 12.52
C SER A 12 -63.28 32.39 13.97
N THR A 13 -62.67 33.49 14.27
CA THR A 13 -62.75 34.28 15.54
C THR A 13 -63.06 33.57 16.84
N GLU A 14 -62.15 33.67 17.81
CA GLU A 14 -62.34 34.46 19.04
C GLU A 14 -61.15 34.30 20.00
N SER A 15 -60.51 35.41 20.36
CA SER A 15 -59.82 35.59 21.64
C SER A 15 -60.91 35.88 22.70
N PRO A 16 -60.72 35.73 23.98
CA PRO A 16 -59.61 36.25 24.78
C PRO A 16 -59.25 35.46 26.06
N VAL A 17 -58.46 36.09 26.84
CA VAL A 17 -58.39 36.15 28.33
C VAL A 17 -57.09 35.61 28.94
N PHE A 18 -56.36 36.60 29.41
CA PHE A 18 -55.33 36.56 30.41
C PHE A 18 -55.48 35.50 31.51
N ALA A 19 -54.47 34.67 31.67
CA ALA A 19 -54.16 34.06 32.96
C ALA A 19 -52.64 34.23 33.23
N LYS A 20 -52.37 35.15 34.16
CA LYS A 20 -51.06 35.32 34.81
C LYS A 20 -50.68 34.03 35.52
N ALA A 21 -49.76 33.28 35.01
CA ALA A 21 -49.05 32.27 35.79
C ALA A 21 -47.65 32.82 36.17
N LYS A 22 -47.48 33.08 37.44
CA LYS A 22 -46.24 33.36 38.14
C LYS A 22 -45.27 32.14 37.90
N MET A 23 -44.33 32.22 37.00
CA MET A 23 -43.19 31.32 37.00
C MET A 23 -42.09 31.87 37.91
N ALA A 24 -41.87 31.15 38.99
CA ALA A 24 -40.76 31.38 39.90
C ALA A 24 -39.41 31.12 39.22
N PRO A 25 -38.38 31.87 39.51
CA PRO A 25 -37.03 31.67 38.90
C PRO A 25 -36.29 30.54 39.63
N LYS A 26 -36.46 29.33 39.15
CA LYS A 26 -35.69 28.16 39.64
C LYS A 26 -35.05 27.42 38.48
N ASN A 27 -34.11 28.01 37.80
CA ASN A 27 -33.17 27.21 36.97
C ASN A 27 -31.93 27.95 36.46
N ILE A 28 -31.81 29.25 36.68
CA ILE A 28 -30.64 30.01 36.22
C ILE A 28 -29.35 29.53 36.89
N LYS A 29 -29.41 29.06 38.14
CA LYS A 29 -28.23 28.51 38.83
C LYS A 29 -27.81 27.12 38.30
N GLN A 30 -28.75 26.29 37.85
CA GLN A 30 -28.41 24.97 37.29
C GLN A 30 -27.87 25.07 35.86
N GLU A 31 -28.43 25.92 35.02
CA GLU A 31 -27.91 26.17 33.68
C GLU A 31 -26.52 26.86 33.72
N TRP A 32 -26.33 27.77 34.68
CA TRP A 32 -25.01 28.41 34.86
C TRP A 32 -23.93 27.43 35.36
N LEU A 33 -24.34 26.45 36.21
CA LEU A 33 -23.43 25.36 36.64
C LEU A 33 -23.12 24.35 35.52
N LEU A 34 -24.09 24.07 34.65
CA LEU A 34 -23.90 23.21 33.47
C LEU A 34 -23.04 23.90 32.42
N MET A 35 -23.26 25.19 32.16
CA MET A 35 -22.45 25.99 31.27
C MET A 35 -20.98 26.12 31.76
N LYS A 36 -20.78 26.34 33.08
CA LYS A 36 -19.42 26.31 33.68
C LYS A 36 -18.73 24.94 33.54
N LYS A 37 -19.47 23.83 33.73
CA LYS A 37 -18.92 22.47 33.54
C LYS A 37 -18.58 22.18 32.10
N THR A 38 -19.36 22.67 31.13
CA THR A 38 -19.11 22.48 29.70
C THR A 38 -17.92 23.33 29.22
N VAL A 39 -17.89 24.62 29.60
CA VAL A 39 -16.77 25.53 29.30
C VAL A 39 -15.46 25.04 29.95
N PHE A 40 -15.53 24.54 31.20
CA PHE A 40 -14.37 24.01 31.92
C PHE A 40 -13.83 22.72 31.25
N LYS A 41 -14.74 21.84 30.77
CA LYS A 41 -14.35 20.66 30.00
C LYS A 41 -13.76 21.03 28.64
N THR A 42 -14.30 22.01 27.95
CA THR A 42 -13.80 22.46 26.64
C THR A 42 -12.43 23.14 26.76
N VAL A 43 -12.22 23.93 27.83
CA VAL A 43 -10.92 24.57 28.10
C VAL A 43 -9.87 23.53 28.52
N ILE A 44 -10.23 22.51 29.30
CA ILE A 44 -9.32 21.40 29.66
C ILE A 44 -8.99 20.57 28.43
N PHE A 45 -9.96 20.30 27.53
CA PHE A 45 -9.71 19.53 26.31
C PHE A 45 -8.87 20.33 25.28
N ALA A 46 -9.11 21.65 25.17
CA ALA A 46 -8.26 22.53 24.37
C ALA A 46 -6.85 22.69 24.98
N GLY A 47 -6.75 22.74 26.32
CA GLY A 47 -5.47 22.73 27.03
C GLY A 47 -4.72 21.42 26.88
N MET A 48 -5.39 20.25 26.89
CA MET A 48 -4.79 18.95 26.61
C MET A 48 -4.31 18.81 25.16
N LEU A 49 -5.04 19.36 24.18
CA LEU A 49 -4.61 19.38 22.77
C LEU A 49 -3.38 20.28 22.56
N LEU A 50 -3.29 21.42 23.25
CA LEU A 50 -2.12 22.29 23.22
C LEU A 50 -0.91 21.65 23.91
N VAL A 51 -1.11 20.97 25.04
CA VAL A 51 -0.05 20.24 25.75
C VAL A 51 0.43 19.02 24.94
N ALA A 52 -0.49 18.30 24.24
CA ALA A 52 -0.11 17.18 23.37
C ALA A 52 0.75 17.64 22.18
N ASN A 53 0.47 18.83 21.61
CA ASN A 53 1.31 19.40 20.55
C ASN A 53 2.68 19.87 21.05
N VAL A 54 2.78 20.39 22.29
CA VAL A 54 4.05 20.77 22.91
C VAL A 54 4.88 19.53 23.25
N TYR A 55 4.24 18.44 23.76
CA TYR A 55 4.95 17.18 24.01
C TYR A 55 5.40 16.47 22.73
N ALA A 56 4.69 16.63 21.60
CA ALA A 56 5.12 16.09 20.32
C ALA A 56 6.35 16.83 19.75
N ALA A 57 6.47 18.13 20.01
CA ALA A 57 7.62 18.94 19.58
C ALA A 57 8.87 18.70 20.44
N GLU A 58 8.72 18.32 21.72
CA GLU A 58 9.84 18.12 22.64
C GLU A 58 10.57 16.77 22.44
N ASN A 59 10.00 15.85 21.63
CA ASN A 59 10.56 14.55 21.31
C ASN A 59 10.95 14.36 19.85
N ALA A 60 10.97 15.43 19.04
CA ALA A 60 11.43 15.35 17.65
C ALA A 60 12.91 14.92 17.62
N LYS A 61 13.18 13.78 16.98
CA LYS A 61 14.54 13.28 16.82
C LYS A 61 15.14 13.84 15.53
N LYS A 62 16.42 14.15 15.58
CA LYS A 62 17.18 14.55 14.41
C LYS A 62 17.99 13.37 13.89
N TYR A 63 17.79 13.06 12.61
CA TYR A 63 18.48 11.97 11.93
C TYR A 63 19.37 12.52 10.82
N ALA A 64 20.67 12.26 10.89
CA ALA A 64 21.56 12.41 9.75
C ALA A 64 21.53 11.08 8.99
N LEU A 65 20.92 11.05 7.80
CA LEU A 65 20.66 9.82 7.06
C LEU A 65 21.49 9.75 5.78
N SER A 66 22.27 8.68 5.67
CA SER A 66 22.72 8.17 4.39
C SER A 66 21.61 7.32 3.74
N VAL A 67 21.76 6.99 2.47
CA VAL A 67 20.79 6.10 1.78
C VAL A 67 20.72 4.73 2.47
N GLU A 68 21.86 4.20 2.95
CA GLU A 68 21.91 2.90 3.61
C GLU A 68 21.26 2.94 5.01
N ASP A 69 21.41 4.03 5.77
CA ASP A 69 20.73 4.21 7.05
C ASP A 69 19.21 4.31 6.85
N ALA A 70 18.76 5.04 5.83
CA ALA A 70 17.35 5.14 5.48
C ALA A 70 16.75 3.76 5.13
N VAL A 71 17.45 2.96 4.34
CA VAL A 71 17.06 1.59 4.00
C VAL A 71 16.96 0.71 5.24
N LYS A 72 17.96 0.78 6.15
CA LYS A 72 17.95 0.02 7.39
C LYS A 72 16.74 0.37 8.27
N ILE A 73 16.48 1.66 8.48
CA ILE A 73 15.33 2.13 9.25
C ILE A 73 14.02 1.65 8.63
N ALA A 74 13.88 1.72 7.30
CA ALA A 74 12.70 1.24 6.60
C ALA A 74 12.50 -0.27 6.78
N LYS A 75 13.55 -1.08 6.64
CA LYS A 75 13.49 -2.54 6.87
C LYS A 75 13.01 -2.90 8.27
N GLU A 76 13.37 -2.12 9.28
CA GLU A 76 12.97 -2.34 10.68
C GLU A 76 11.55 -1.83 10.98
N ASN A 77 11.16 -0.68 10.42
CA ASN A 77 9.97 0.04 10.86
C ASN A 77 8.80 0.03 9.88
N ASN A 78 9.04 -0.23 8.59
CA ASN A 78 8.00 -0.13 7.57
C ASN A 78 6.83 -1.09 7.84
N VAL A 79 5.61 -0.55 7.81
CA VAL A 79 4.38 -1.29 8.12
C VAL A 79 4.11 -2.39 7.09
N SER A 80 4.43 -2.17 5.81
CA SER A 80 4.22 -3.16 4.75
C SER A 80 5.11 -4.38 4.94
N ILE A 81 6.38 -4.19 5.32
CA ILE A 81 7.29 -5.29 5.65
C ILE A 81 6.79 -6.07 6.87
N LYS A 82 6.35 -5.36 7.93
CA LYS A 82 5.78 -6.01 9.13
C LYS A 82 4.53 -6.83 8.81
N ARG A 83 3.64 -6.31 7.97
CA ARG A 83 2.45 -7.04 7.50
C ARG A 83 2.81 -8.27 6.69
N GLN A 84 3.77 -8.16 5.79
CA GLN A 84 4.21 -9.30 4.96
C GLN A 84 4.91 -10.37 5.80
N LYS A 85 5.64 -9.96 6.86
CA LYS A 85 6.19 -10.90 7.84
C LYS A 85 5.11 -11.70 8.58
N ILE A 86 4.01 -11.05 8.97
CA ILE A 86 2.85 -11.75 9.57
C ILE A 86 2.28 -12.79 8.62
N THR A 87 2.19 -12.48 7.31
CA THR A 87 1.74 -13.42 6.29
C THR A 87 2.70 -14.61 6.16
N LEU A 88 4.00 -14.36 6.14
CA LEU A 88 5.03 -15.40 6.11
C LEU A 88 4.97 -16.30 7.35
N ASP A 89 4.82 -15.70 8.53
CA ASP A 89 4.69 -16.45 9.79
C ASP A 89 3.38 -17.28 9.83
N ALA A 90 2.31 -16.78 9.21
CA ALA A 90 1.06 -17.55 9.05
C ALA A 90 1.26 -18.74 8.12
N ALA A 91 1.93 -18.57 6.98
CA ALA A 91 2.25 -19.68 6.06
C ALA A 91 3.20 -20.69 6.72
N LEU A 92 4.14 -20.25 7.55
CA LEU A 92 5.02 -21.14 8.32
C LEU A 92 4.21 -21.99 9.33
N ARG A 93 3.22 -21.39 10.02
CA ARG A 93 2.32 -22.15 10.90
C ARG A 93 1.50 -23.14 10.10
N ALA A 94 0.89 -22.73 8.99
CA ALA A 94 0.13 -23.61 8.11
C ALA A 94 0.97 -24.79 7.60
N LYS A 95 2.23 -24.57 7.21
CA LYS A 95 3.19 -25.62 6.85
C LYS A 95 3.44 -26.59 8.03
N LYS A 96 3.68 -26.06 9.23
CA LYS A 96 3.93 -26.89 10.42
C LYS A 96 2.70 -27.71 10.81
N ASP A 97 1.52 -27.13 10.63
CA ASP A 97 0.25 -27.73 11.04
C ASP A 97 -0.40 -28.58 9.92
N SER A 98 0.21 -28.65 8.73
CA SER A 98 -0.35 -29.36 7.54
C SER A 98 -0.58 -30.86 7.79
N TRP A 99 0.19 -31.48 8.70
CA TRP A 99 -0.01 -32.85 9.12
C TRP A 99 -1.26 -33.07 9.99
N ASN A 100 -1.86 -31.97 10.55
CA ASN A 100 -3.08 -32.07 11.39
C ASN A 100 -4.30 -32.57 10.60
N SER A 101 -4.23 -32.57 9.27
CA SER A 101 -5.28 -33.21 8.44
C SER A 101 -5.43 -34.74 8.71
N VAL A 102 -4.45 -35.36 9.37
CA VAL A 102 -4.53 -36.75 9.88
C VAL A 102 -4.99 -36.77 11.33
N SER A 103 -5.03 -35.63 12.02
CA SER A 103 -5.41 -35.58 13.42
C SER A 103 -6.86 -36.05 13.64
N PRO A 104 -7.14 -36.82 14.70
CA PRO A 104 -8.49 -37.16 15.06
C PRO A 104 -9.35 -35.90 15.29
N SER A 105 -10.49 -35.80 14.64
CA SER A 105 -11.50 -34.80 14.99
C SER A 105 -12.36 -35.32 16.13
N VAL A 106 -12.49 -34.53 17.19
CA VAL A 106 -13.32 -34.81 18.34
C VAL A 106 -14.52 -33.86 18.29
N VAL A 107 -15.72 -34.41 18.29
CA VAL A 107 -16.95 -33.65 18.24
C VAL A 107 -17.83 -34.08 19.43
N VAL A 108 -18.34 -33.09 20.16
CA VAL A 108 -19.41 -33.28 21.14
C VAL A 108 -20.58 -32.40 20.70
N GLY A 109 -21.74 -33.00 20.57
CA GLY A 109 -22.94 -32.32 20.11
C GLY A 109 -24.13 -32.63 20.97
N ALA A 110 -25.11 -31.75 21.01
CA ALA A 110 -26.45 -31.99 21.52
C ALA A 110 -27.43 -31.77 20.38
N SER A 111 -28.40 -32.64 20.27
CA SER A 111 -29.46 -32.56 19.26
C SER A 111 -30.83 -32.65 19.91
N SER A 112 -31.79 -31.91 19.39
CA SER A 112 -33.19 -32.02 19.73
C SER A 112 -33.95 -32.29 18.45
N THR A 113 -34.76 -33.32 18.44
CA THR A 113 -35.63 -33.66 17.31
C THR A 113 -37.09 -33.55 17.78
N VAL A 114 -37.85 -32.71 17.09
CA VAL A 114 -39.29 -32.57 17.28
C VAL A 114 -39.95 -33.07 16.00
N PRO A 115 -40.82 -34.11 16.10
CA PRO A 115 -41.60 -34.55 14.95
C PRO A 115 -42.50 -33.41 14.45
N VAL A 116 -42.55 -33.19 13.15
CA VAL A 116 -43.38 -32.14 12.53
C VAL A 116 -44.72 -32.67 12.00
N ASP A 117 -45.11 -33.83 12.38
CA ASP A 117 -46.36 -34.48 11.91
C ASP A 117 -47.61 -33.66 12.23
N PHE A 118 -47.56 -32.77 13.24
CA PHE A 118 -48.62 -31.84 13.53
C PHE A 118 -48.80 -30.74 12.44
N LEU A 119 -47.79 -30.49 11.61
CA LEU A 119 -47.87 -29.55 10.51
C LEU A 119 -48.45 -30.13 9.23
N THR A 120 -48.50 -31.45 9.12
CA THR A 120 -48.96 -32.18 7.93
C THR A 120 -50.41 -32.68 8.02
N GLY A 121 -51.14 -32.33 9.09
CA GLY A 121 -52.57 -32.69 9.26
C GLY A 121 -52.81 -34.17 9.58
N GLY A 122 -51.81 -34.85 10.11
CA GLY A 122 -51.93 -36.19 10.68
C GLY A 122 -52.81 -36.19 11.94
N ASP A 123 -53.33 -37.34 12.28
CA ASP A 123 -54.29 -37.57 13.37
C ASP A 123 -53.87 -36.83 14.66
N GLN A 124 -54.76 -36.00 15.22
CA GLN A 124 -54.51 -35.11 16.36
C GLN A 124 -54.30 -35.83 17.70
N SER A 125 -54.07 -37.13 17.69
CA SER A 125 -53.80 -37.95 18.87
C SER A 125 -52.32 -38.17 19.15
N SER A 126 -51.40 -37.56 18.36
CA SER A 126 -49.97 -37.69 18.63
C SER A 126 -49.52 -36.68 19.69
N ASP A 127 -49.24 -37.20 20.88
CA ASP A 127 -48.55 -36.43 21.90
C ASP A 127 -47.31 -35.76 21.35
N PHE A 128 -47.02 -34.55 21.80
CA PHE A 128 -45.82 -33.82 21.43
C PHE A 128 -44.57 -34.55 21.91
N ASP A 129 -43.96 -35.35 21.02
CA ASP A 129 -42.79 -36.17 21.32
C ASP A 129 -41.51 -35.44 20.90
N ALA A 130 -40.91 -34.66 21.81
CA ALA A 130 -39.58 -34.11 21.60
C ALA A 130 -38.52 -35.05 22.17
N SER A 131 -37.54 -35.43 21.37
CA SER A 131 -36.36 -36.18 21.83
C SER A 131 -35.13 -35.27 21.93
N PHE A 132 -34.40 -35.43 23.01
CA PHE A 132 -33.10 -34.77 23.22
C PHE A 132 -32.02 -35.86 23.26
N GLY A 133 -30.92 -35.56 22.58
CA GLY A 133 -29.77 -36.45 22.54
C GLY A 133 -28.46 -35.72 22.72
N VAL A 134 -27.50 -36.37 23.35
CA VAL A 134 -26.11 -35.94 23.41
C VAL A 134 -25.28 -36.95 22.64
N ASN A 135 -24.39 -36.47 21.80
CA ASN A 135 -23.47 -37.30 21.03
C ASN A 135 -22.03 -36.87 21.21
N ALA A 136 -21.13 -37.80 21.27
CA ALA A 136 -19.71 -37.59 21.23
C ALA A 136 -19.09 -38.51 20.17
N GLY A 137 -18.12 -38.01 19.44
CA GLY A 137 -17.47 -38.80 18.39
C GLY A 137 -16.02 -38.42 18.20
N VAL A 138 -15.24 -39.41 17.82
CA VAL A 138 -13.86 -39.22 17.34
C VAL A 138 -13.79 -39.85 15.96
N SER A 139 -13.28 -39.09 14.97
CA SER A 139 -13.12 -39.58 13.62
C SER A 139 -11.73 -39.28 13.07
N VAL A 140 -11.18 -40.20 12.28
CA VAL A 140 -9.93 -40.08 11.55
C VAL A 140 -10.21 -40.42 10.10
N SER A 141 -9.83 -39.52 9.18
CA SER A 141 -9.93 -39.72 7.74
C SER A 141 -8.54 -39.81 7.13
N LEU A 142 -8.25 -40.85 6.42
CA LEU A 142 -7.02 -41.05 5.66
C LEU A 142 -7.35 -41.10 4.17
N SER A 143 -6.76 -40.20 3.42
CA SER A 143 -6.93 -40.11 1.96
C SER A 143 -5.64 -39.72 1.29
N ALA A 144 -5.47 -40.06 0.02
CA ALA A 144 -4.24 -39.79 -0.73
C ALA A 144 -3.98 -38.29 -0.91
N ASN A 145 -5.04 -37.44 -0.88
CA ASN A 145 -4.89 -35.96 -0.96
C ASN A 145 -4.22 -35.35 0.28
N LEU A 146 -4.02 -36.11 1.36
CA LEU A 146 -3.18 -35.70 2.46
C LEU A 146 -1.75 -35.34 2.00
N PHE A 147 -1.17 -36.16 1.14
CA PHE A 147 0.17 -35.90 0.60
C PHE A 147 0.22 -34.60 -0.21
N THR A 148 -0.78 -34.37 -1.05
CA THR A 148 -0.87 -33.12 -1.84
C THR A 148 -1.12 -31.91 -0.95
N SER A 149 -1.92 -32.01 0.11
CA SER A 149 -2.16 -30.91 1.04
C SER A 149 -0.92 -30.50 1.82
N ILE A 150 -0.11 -31.46 2.29
CA ILE A 150 1.17 -31.19 2.95
C ILE A 150 2.14 -30.54 1.96
N LYS A 151 2.22 -31.05 0.72
CA LYS A 151 3.09 -30.48 -0.30
C LYS A 151 2.65 -29.09 -0.73
N SER A 152 1.34 -28.83 -0.84
CA SER A 152 0.80 -27.49 -1.11
C SER A 152 1.17 -26.51 0.00
N ALA A 153 0.98 -26.87 1.27
CA ALA A 153 1.35 -26.03 2.39
C ALA A 153 2.86 -25.71 2.44
N GLN A 154 3.70 -26.64 1.98
CA GLN A 154 5.13 -26.39 1.81
C GLN A 154 5.39 -25.36 0.71
N LEU A 155 4.78 -25.52 -0.46
CA LEU A 155 4.93 -24.61 -1.59
C LEU A 155 4.35 -23.22 -1.30
N ASP A 156 3.24 -23.13 -0.58
CA ASP A 156 2.64 -21.88 -0.13
C ASP A 156 3.59 -21.09 0.80
N PHE A 157 4.31 -21.82 1.67
CA PHE A 157 5.34 -21.20 2.50
C PHE A 157 6.52 -20.71 1.67
N GLU A 158 7.01 -21.48 0.69
CA GLU A 158 8.09 -21.08 -0.21
C GLU A 158 7.69 -19.84 -1.03
N GLN A 159 6.47 -19.82 -1.56
CA GLN A 159 5.93 -18.66 -2.27
C GLN A 159 5.78 -17.44 -1.37
N SER A 160 5.32 -17.63 -0.13
CA SER A 160 5.22 -16.54 0.85
C SER A 160 6.59 -15.97 1.21
N LYS A 161 7.64 -16.80 1.20
CA LYS A 161 9.02 -16.35 1.41
C LYS A 161 9.49 -15.49 0.23
N ILE A 162 9.29 -15.95 -1.02
CA ILE A 162 9.62 -15.17 -2.21
C ILE A 162 8.89 -13.81 -2.19
N SER A 163 7.60 -13.82 -1.84
CA SER A 163 6.79 -12.59 -1.73
C SER A 163 7.28 -11.64 -0.63
N PHE A 164 7.76 -12.17 0.49
CA PHE A 164 8.37 -11.37 1.56
C PHE A 164 9.69 -10.73 1.10
N ASP A 165 10.58 -11.52 0.51
CA ASP A 165 11.87 -11.04 0.02
C ASP A 165 11.69 -9.96 -1.06
N GLU A 166 10.72 -10.15 -1.97
CA GLU A 166 10.35 -9.15 -2.98
C GLU A 166 9.76 -7.88 -2.37
N ALA A 167 8.88 -7.99 -1.36
CA ALA A 167 8.35 -6.84 -0.66
C ALA A 167 9.45 -6.01 0.02
N VAL A 168 10.42 -6.65 0.64
CA VAL A 168 11.59 -5.98 1.23
C VAL A 168 12.38 -5.24 0.14
N ARG A 169 12.62 -5.89 -1.00
CA ARG A 169 13.33 -5.30 -2.14
C ARG A 169 12.59 -4.11 -2.75
N GLN A 170 11.26 -4.18 -2.88
CA GLN A 170 10.44 -3.09 -3.40
C GLN A 170 10.43 -1.88 -2.45
N ILE A 171 10.40 -2.11 -1.14
CA ILE A 171 10.53 -1.01 -0.17
C ILE A 171 11.94 -0.39 -0.25
N GLU A 172 12.99 -1.19 -0.35
CA GLU A 172 14.36 -0.68 -0.55
C GLU A 172 14.48 0.16 -1.82
N LEU A 173 13.93 -0.34 -2.95
CA LEU A 173 13.84 0.41 -4.21
C LEU A 173 13.13 1.76 -4.02
N SER A 174 11.97 1.75 -3.36
CA SER A 174 11.19 2.96 -3.11
C SER A 174 11.96 3.96 -2.24
N VAL A 175 12.60 3.49 -1.16
CA VAL A 175 13.40 4.33 -0.26
C VAL A 175 14.55 4.99 -1.01
N ARG A 176 15.32 4.23 -1.80
CA ARG A 176 16.43 4.76 -2.59
C ARG A 176 15.97 5.79 -3.62
N GLN A 177 14.90 5.50 -4.36
CA GLN A 177 14.36 6.43 -5.35
C GLN A 177 13.80 7.71 -4.72
N SER A 178 13.13 7.63 -3.57
CA SER A 178 12.63 8.79 -2.85
C SER A 178 13.78 9.60 -2.23
N TYR A 179 14.81 8.94 -1.69
CA TYR A 179 15.99 9.59 -1.14
C TYR A 179 16.68 10.48 -2.17
N TYR A 180 16.99 9.94 -3.35
CA TYR A 180 17.60 10.72 -4.43
C TYR A 180 16.63 11.74 -5.04
N GLY A 181 15.31 11.46 -5.02
CA GLY A 181 14.29 12.44 -5.38
C GLY A 181 14.33 13.68 -4.48
N LEU A 182 14.38 13.46 -3.17
CA LEU A 182 14.46 14.55 -2.18
C LEU A 182 15.78 15.35 -2.25
N LEU A 183 16.89 14.68 -2.54
CA LEU A 183 18.15 15.38 -2.81
C LEU A 183 18.04 16.31 -4.03
N TYR A 184 17.45 15.81 -5.13
CA TYR A 184 17.20 16.63 -6.32
C TYR A 184 16.29 17.83 -6.02
N GLU A 185 15.22 17.62 -5.27
CA GLU A 185 14.30 18.71 -4.91
C GLU A 185 14.99 19.77 -4.06
N LYS A 186 15.81 19.37 -3.09
CA LYS A 186 16.60 20.27 -2.26
C LYS A 186 17.55 21.11 -3.09
N GLU A 187 18.26 20.51 -4.05
CA GLU A 187 19.13 21.24 -4.98
C GLU A 187 18.33 22.17 -5.89
N ASN A 188 17.18 21.72 -6.40
CA ASN A 188 16.32 22.56 -7.24
C ASN A 188 15.77 23.76 -6.48
N ILE A 189 15.39 23.61 -5.20
CA ILE A 189 15.01 24.73 -4.32
C ILE A 189 16.17 25.73 -4.25
N GLY A 190 17.40 25.29 -3.99
CA GLY A 190 18.57 26.16 -3.96
C GLY A 190 18.77 26.96 -5.24
N LEU A 191 18.56 26.33 -6.41
CA LEU A 191 18.61 27.01 -7.71
C LEU A 191 17.49 28.04 -7.88
N GLN A 192 16.26 27.73 -7.41
CA GLN A 192 15.14 28.68 -7.47
C GLN A 192 15.32 29.86 -6.50
N GLU A 193 15.85 29.62 -5.31
CA GLU A 193 16.20 30.69 -4.35
C GLU A 193 17.26 31.61 -4.89
N GLU A 194 18.31 31.08 -5.50
CA GLU A 194 19.34 31.89 -6.13
C GLU A 194 18.79 32.74 -7.28
N ASN A 195 17.90 32.17 -8.10
CA ASN A 195 17.20 32.89 -9.16
C ASN A 195 16.29 34.01 -8.60
N LEU A 196 15.60 33.77 -7.48
CA LEU A 196 14.78 34.74 -6.78
C LEU A 196 15.67 35.86 -6.22
N ARG A 197 16.82 35.51 -5.62
CA ARG A 197 17.81 36.49 -5.09
C ARG A 197 18.34 37.39 -6.20
N ILE A 198 18.71 36.82 -7.34
CA ILE A 198 19.18 37.60 -8.52
C ILE A 198 18.07 38.54 -9.02
N ALA A 199 16.84 38.04 -9.16
CA ALA A 199 15.71 38.86 -9.61
C ALA A 199 15.40 40.02 -8.63
N LYS A 200 15.50 39.77 -7.31
CA LYS A 200 15.35 40.81 -6.27
C LYS A 200 16.42 41.87 -6.39
N GLN A 201 17.69 41.50 -6.53
CA GLN A 201 18.78 42.43 -6.71
C GLN A 201 18.64 43.29 -7.98
N GLN A 202 18.18 42.69 -9.08
CA GLN A 202 17.89 43.42 -10.32
C GLN A 202 16.75 44.43 -10.13
N TYR A 203 15.67 44.03 -9.46
CA TYR A 203 14.56 44.93 -9.13
C TYR A 203 15.04 46.11 -8.28
N GLU A 204 15.78 45.88 -7.19
CA GLU A 204 16.28 46.91 -6.30
C GLU A 204 17.23 47.88 -7.03
N SER A 205 18.13 47.38 -7.87
CA SER A 205 19.02 48.18 -8.71
C SER A 205 18.25 49.04 -9.72
N ASN A 206 17.24 48.45 -10.39
CA ASN A 206 16.43 49.16 -11.38
C ASN A 206 15.54 50.22 -10.74
N LEU A 207 14.99 49.96 -9.54
CA LEU A 207 14.24 50.94 -8.77
C LEU A 207 15.10 52.13 -8.38
N GLN A 208 16.37 51.93 -7.97
CA GLN A 208 17.31 53.00 -7.67
C GLN A 208 17.63 53.86 -8.93
N LYS A 209 17.84 53.22 -10.10
CA LYS A 209 18.07 53.89 -11.38
C LYS A 209 16.86 54.71 -11.83
N TYR A 210 15.64 54.17 -11.64
CA TYR A 210 14.39 54.88 -11.92
C TYR A 210 14.24 56.13 -11.04
N ASN A 211 14.43 55.99 -9.72
CA ASN A 211 14.37 57.10 -8.78
C ASN A 211 15.42 58.19 -9.07
N ALA A 212 16.55 57.80 -9.67
CA ALA A 212 17.57 58.73 -10.13
C ALA A 212 17.31 59.32 -11.54
N GLY A 213 16.16 59.02 -12.15
CA GLY A 213 15.78 59.46 -13.50
C GLY A 213 16.61 58.85 -14.65
N ARG A 214 17.27 57.69 -14.40
CA ARG A 214 18.17 57.03 -15.36
C ARG A 214 17.55 55.78 -16.01
N LEU A 215 16.34 55.41 -15.64
CA LEU A 215 15.63 54.22 -16.16
C LEU A 215 14.16 54.57 -16.37
N SER A 216 13.51 53.93 -17.35
CA SER A 216 12.08 54.10 -17.58
C SER A 216 11.24 53.39 -16.48
N GLU A 217 10.04 53.91 -16.22
CA GLU A 217 9.09 53.27 -15.30
C GLU A 217 8.73 51.86 -15.75
N VAL A 218 8.59 51.64 -17.05
CA VAL A 218 8.29 50.33 -17.66
C VAL A 218 9.35 49.29 -17.33
N ASP A 219 10.64 49.66 -17.39
CA ASP A 219 11.75 48.78 -17.07
C ASP A 219 11.80 48.46 -15.58
N ALA A 220 11.53 49.43 -14.70
CA ALA A 220 11.46 49.22 -13.26
C ALA A 220 10.29 48.29 -12.89
N LEU A 221 9.11 48.52 -13.50
CA LEU A 221 7.93 47.70 -13.29
C LEU A 221 8.13 46.28 -13.82
N SER A 222 8.79 46.11 -14.99
CA SER A 222 9.14 44.80 -15.55
C SER A 222 10.05 43.98 -14.61
N ALA A 223 11.03 44.66 -13.98
CA ALA A 223 11.89 44.00 -12.99
C ALA A 223 11.11 43.59 -11.72
N GLU A 224 10.15 44.43 -11.28
CA GLU A 224 9.28 44.11 -10.15
C GLU A 224 8.40 42.88 -10.43
N VAL A 225 7.74 42.83 -11.60
CA VAL A 225 6.92 41.71 -12.04
C VAL A 225 7.76 40.43 -12.09
N ASN A 226 8.97 40.49 -12.68
CA ASN A 226 9.88 39.35 -12.74
C ASN A 226 10.26 38.85 -11.34
N TYR A 227 10.59 39.74 -10.39
CA TYR A 227 10.89 39.36 -9.01
C TYR A 227 9.68 38.74 -8.32
N LYS A 228 8.52 39.41 -8.35
CA LYS A 228 7.30 38.92 -7.66
C LYS A 228 6.78 37.61 -8.22
N SER A 229 6.92 37.35 -9.52
CA SER A 229 6.48 36.09 -10.15
C SER A 229 7.30 34.87 -9.73
N LYS A 230 8.54 35.08 -9.21
CA LYS A 230 9.38 33.96 -8.75
C LYS A 230 9.09 33.52 -7.30
N ILE A 231 8.47 34.38 -6.49
CA ILE A 231 8.13 34.06 -5.08
C ILE A 231 7.23 32.82 -5.01
N PRO A 232 6.08 32.77 -5.72
CA PRO A 232 5.24 31.57 -5.66
C PRO A 232 5.93 30.30 -6.17
N THR A 233 6.89 30.44 -7.10
CA THR A 233 7.65 29.28 -7.63
C THR A 233 8.51 28.65 -6.54
N VAL A 234 9.20 29.46 -5.72
CA VAL A 234 9.99 28.99 -4.59
C VAL A 234 9.08 28.38 -3.51
N GLU A 235 7.98 29.06 -3.16
CA GLU A 235 7.02 28.55 -2.16
C GLU A 235 6.41 27.21 -2.57
N ASN A 236 6.05 27.05 -3.85
CA ASN A 236 5.55 25.80 -4.38
C ASN A 236 6.61 24.68 -4.32
N ALA A 237 7.88 24.99 -4.64
CA ALA A 237 8.96 24.02 -4.55
C ALA A 237 9.18 23.54 -3.09
N TYR A 238 9.13 24.45 -2.12
CA TYR A 238 9.17 24.09 -0.70
C TYR A 238 7.99 23.23 -0.27
N THR A 239 6.78 23.58 -0.70
CA THR A 239 5.58 22.82 -0.36
C THR A 239 5.66 21.38 -0.90
N THR A 240 6.13 21.22 -2.14
CA THR A 240 6.35 19.89 -2.76
C THR A 240 7.38 19.11 -1.96
N TYR A 241 8.53 19.69 -1.68
CA TYR A 241 9.59 19.06 -0.89
C TYR A 241 9.11 18.60 0.50
N ILE A 242 8.35 19.42 1.22
CA ILE A 242 7.82 19.06 2.54
C ILE A 242 6.86 17.88 2.42
N ASN A 243 5.95 17.91 1.44
CA ASN A 243 5.01 16.80 1.22
C ASN A 243 5.74 15.49 0.88
N ASP A 244 6.75 15.54 0.03
CA ASP A 244 7.52 14.36 -0.35
C ASP A 244 8.44 13.88 0.79
N LEU A 245 8.94 14.79 1.62
CA LEU A 245 9.66 14.46 2.84
C LEU A 245 8.74 13.75 3.87
N ASP A 246 7.50 14.20 4.03
CA ASP A 246 6.53 13.56 4.92
C ASP A 246 6.13 12.16 4.42
N ASN A 247 5.94 12.01 3.10
CA ASN A 247 5.75 10.70 2.47
C ASN A 247 6.96 9.79 2.72
N PHE A 248 8.17 10.31 2.59
CA PHE A 248 9.40 9.57 2.86
C PHE A 248 9.49 9.11 4.32
N LYS A 249 9.21 10.01 5.29
CA LYS A 249 9.12 9.66 6.72
C LYS A 249 8.12 8.54 6.97
N GLN A 250 6.95 8.60 6.31
CA GLN A 250 5.94 7.54 6.41
C GLN A 250 6.46 6.20 5.88
N VAL A 251 7.19 6.18 4.77
CA VAL A 251 7.81 4.96 4.22
C VAL A 251 8.87 4.41 5.18
N LEU A 252 9.65 5.28 5.83
CA LEU A 252 10.63 4.90 6.86
C LEU A 252 9.97 4.42 8.15
N GLY A 253 8.69 4.72 8.39
CA GLY A 253 7.99 4.47 9.64
C GLY A 253 8.42 5.40 10.76
N LEU A 254 8.87 6.62 10.43
CA LEU A 254 9.22 7.70 11.36
C LEU A 254 8.03 8.61 11.64
N ALA A 255 8.10 9.39 12.72
CA ALA A 255 7.11 10.41 13.01
C ALA A 255 7.27 11.61 12.08
N ILE A 256 6.15 12.26 11.72
CA ILE A 256 6.17 13.46 10.86
C ILE A 256 6.99 14.60 11.49
N ALA A 257 7.00 14.67 12.83
CA ALA A 257 7.75 15.69 13.57
C ALA A 257 9.27 15.48 13.58
N ASP A 258 9.76 14.29 13.18
CA ASP A 258 11.19 14.01 13.16
C ASP A 258 11.90 14.84 12.06
N GLU A 259 13.09 15.34 12.36
CA GLU A 259 13.92 16.06 11.39
C GLU A 259 14.88 15.12 10.68
N ILE A 260 14.97 15.25 9.35
CA ILE A 260 15.89 14.46 8.53
C ILE A 260 16.89 15.40 7.84
N GLU A 261 18.16 15.11 7.99
CA GLU A 261 19.25 15.73 7.25
C GLU A 261 19.91 14.70 6.34
N PHE A 262 19.91 14.96 5.03
CA PHE A 262 20.50 14.06 4.04
C PHE A 262 22.01 14.30 3.93
N THR A 263 22.80 13.23 3.95
CA THR A 263 24.27 13.27 3.90
C THR A 263 24.86 12.89 2.53
N GLY A 264 24.01 12.45 1.56
CA GLY A 264 24.43 12.07 0.21
C GLY A 264 24.45 13.22 -0.79
N SER A 265 24.99 12.98 -1.98
CA SER A 265 24.95 13.86 -3.14
C SER A 265 24.46 13.13 -4.38
N LEU A 266 23.87 13.85 -5.34
CA LEU A 266 23.56 13.34 -6.67
C LEU A 266 24.83 13.18 -7.54
N ASP A 267 25.92 13.84 -7.20
CA ASP A 267 27.17 13.82 -7.96
C ASP A 267 27.82 12.45 -8.02
N ASP A 268 27.49 11.55 -7.10
CA ASP A 268 27.96 10.17 -7.10
C ASP A 268 27.62 9.43 -8.41
N TYR A 269 26.58 9.89 -9.14
CA TYR A 269 26.14 9.31 -10.42
C TYR A 269 26.72 10.02 -11.67
N LEU A 270 27.48 11.10 -11.50
CA LEU A 270 28.03 11.89 -12.63
C LEU A 270 29.14 11.18 -13.39
N TYR A 271 29.95 10.38 -12.69
CA TYR A 271 31.22 9.84 -13.23
C TYR A 271 31.23 8.31 -13.30
N LEU A 272 30.07 7.70 -13.51
CA LEU A 272 29.97 6.25 -13.62
C LEU A 272 30.59 5.74 -14.93
N GLY A 273 31.33 4.63 -14.80
CA GLY A 273 31.87 3.92 -15.92
C GLY A 273 30.81 3.16 -16.77
N GLU A 274 31.27 2.35 -17.72
CA GLU A 274 30.35 1.53 -18.51
C GLU A 274 29.71 0.44 -17.64
N ILE A 275 28.36 0.47 -17.52
CA ILE A 275 27.62 -0.52 -16.75
C ILE A 275 27.45 -1.80 -17.56
N LYS A 276 27.94 -2.91 -17.02
CA LYS A 276 27.80 -4.26 -17.59
C LYS A 276 27.03 -5.15 -16.63
N VAL A 277 26.06 -5.87 -17.15
CA VAL A 277 25.31 -6.88 -16.41
C VAL A 277 25.86 -8.25 -16.74
N GLU A 278 26.39 -8.97 -15.75
CA GLU A 278 26.83 -10.34 -15.90
C GLU A 278 25.63 -11.30 -15.88
N GLU A 279 25.45 -12.10 -16.93
CA GLU A 279 24.30 -13.01 -17.04
C GLU A 279 24.22 -14.07 -15.92
N LYS A 280 25.33 -14.37 -15.23
CA LYS A 280 25.38 -15.40 -14.18
C LYS A 280 24.65 -15.07 -12.88
N ASN A 281 24.40 -13.79 -12.61
CA ASN A 281 23.86 -13.33 -11.34
C ASN A 281 22.44 -12.74 -11.46
N VAL A 282 21.74 -13.08 -12.55
CA VAL A 282 20.46 -12.43 -12.88
C VAL A 282 19.31 -13.34 -12.48
N THR A 283 18.54 -12.93 -11.48
CA THR A 283 17.32 -13.62 -11.05
C THR A 283 16.14 -12.66 -11.05
N SER A 284 15.03 -13.11 -11.64
CA SER A 284 13.77 -12.35 -11.59
C SER A 284 12.84 -12.92 -10.52
N ALA A 285 12.45 -12.11 -9.55
CA ALA A 285 11.46 -12.51 -8.54
C ALA A 285 10.12 -12.91 -9.18
N THR A 286 9.72 -12.25 -10.26
CA THR A 286 8.51 -12.60 -11.03
C THR A 286 8.60 -14.00 -11.61
N ILE A 287 9.74 -14.35 -12.23
CA ILE A 287 9.96 -15.71 -12.79
C ILE A 287 9.96 -16.74 -11.66
N GLN A 288 10.65 -16.49 -10.53
CA GLN A 288 10.62 -17.40 -9.37
C GLN A 288 9.22 -17.61 -8.83
N THR A 289 8.41 -16.54 -8.77
CA THR A 289 7.00 -16.63 -8.34
C THR A 289 6.19 -17.50 -9.30
N LEU A 290 6.34 -17.32 -10.61
CA LEU A 290 5.66 -18.12 -11.63
C LEU A 290 6.10 -19.59 -11.58
N GLU A 291 7.40 -19.86 -11.38
CA GLU A 291 7.92 -21.24 -11.21
C GLU A 291 7.36 -21.91 -9.95
N SER A 292 7.25 -21.18 -8.82
CA SER A 292 6.60 -21.69 -7.61
C SER A 292 5.11 -21.97 -7.84
N GLN A 293 4.39 -21.09 -8.58
CA GLN A 293 3.01 -21.31 -8.97
C GLN A 293 2.85 -22.51 -9.90
N LEU A 294 3.78 -22.74 -10.82
CA LEU A 294 3.79 -23.90 -11.70
C LEU A 294 3.92 -25.20 -10.90
N GLU A 295 4.81 -25.25 -9.91
CA GLU A 295 4.93 -26.41 -9.02
C GLU A 295 3.65 -26.62 -8.20
N SER A 296 3.01 -25.57 -7.70
CA SER A 296 1.72 -25.65 -7.03
C SER A 296 0.62 -26.14 -7.95
N ALA A 297 0.59 -25.72 -9.22
CA ALA A 297 -0.36 -26.19 -10.21
C ALA A 297 -0.15 -27.69 -10.55
N LYS A 298 1.09 -28.17 -10.64
CA LYS A 298 1.39 -29.59 -10.81
C LYS A 298 0.91 -30.43 -9.64
N VAL A 299 1.09 -29.94 -8.40
CA VAL A 299 0.54 -30.59 -7.20
C VAL A 299 -0.99 -30.59 -7.23
N SER A 300 -1.62 -29.50 -7.71
CA SER A 300 -3.07 -29.45 -7.90
C SER A 300 -3.59 -30.50 -8.90
N VAL A 301 -2.89 -30.74 -10.02
CA VAL A 301 -3.24 -31.82 -10.95
C VAL A 301 -3.22 -33.18 -10.24
N MET A 302 -2.21 -33.43 -9.40
CA MET A 302 -2.09 -34.67 -8.63
C MET A 302 -3.21 -34.79 -7.59
N ASP A 303 -3.55 -33.67 -6.91
CA ASP A 303 -4.66 -33.61 -5.98
C ASP A 303 -5.99 -33.97 -6.66
N LYS A 304 -6.31 -33.36 -7.82
CA LYS A 304 -7.52 -33.67 -8.58
C LYS A 304 -7.58 -35.13 -9.02
N ARG A 305 -6.43 -35.71 -9.39
CA ARG A 305 -6.35 -37.17 -9.70
C ARG A 305 -6.61 -38.02 -8.47
N PHE A 306 -6.04 -37.69 -7.31
CA PHE A 306 -6.34 -38.41 -6.07
C PHE A 306 -7.81 -38.34 -5.68
N LEU A 307 -8.43 -37.16 -5.78
CA LEU A 307 -9.86 -37.00 -5.52
C LEU A 307 -10.76 -37.75 -6.51
N ALA A 308 -10.26 -38.06 -7.72
CA ALA A 308 -11.03 -38.76 -8.75
C ALA A 308 -10.89 -40.28 -8.67
N PHE A 309 -9.77 -40.82 -8.18
CA PHE A 309 -9.44 -42.22 -8.31
C PHE A 309 -8.92 -42.88 -7.02
N ALA A 310 -8.41 -42.09 -6.05
CA ALA A 310 -7.76 -42.69 -4.89
C ALA A 310 -8.78 -43.13 -3.80
N PRO A 311 -8.52 -44.24 -3.11
CA PRO A 311 -9.34 -44.67 -2.00
C PRO A 311 -9.21 -43.72 -0.81
N SER A 312 -10.30 -43.62 -0.03
CA SER A 312 -10.32 -42.99 1.28
C SER A 312 -10.73 -43.97 2.36
N LEU A 313 -10.10 -43.88 3.52
CA LEU A 313 -10.40 -44.68 4.70
C LEU A 313 -10.89 -43.73 5.80
N ASN A 314 -12.03 -44.10 6.42
CA ASN A 314 -12.58 -43.36 7.56
C ASN A 314 -12.78 -44.32 8.72
N ALA A 315 -12.21 -43.98 9.87
CA ALA A 315 -12.47 -44.65 11.13
C ALA A 315 -13.23 -43.68 12.05
N LYS A 316 -14.35 -44.13 12.59
CA LYS A 316 -15.20 -43.31 13.47
C LYS A 316 -15.60 -44.12 14.70
N LEU A 317 -15.35 -43.56 15.87
CA LEU A 317 -15.93 -43.95 17.14
C LEU A 317 -17.03 -42.95 17.47
N SER A 318 -18.25 -43.41 17.70
CA SER A 318 -19.35 -42.53 18.10
C SER A 318 -20.07 -43.12 19.31
N TRP A 319 -20.44 -42.23 20.22
CA TRP A 319 -21.30 -42.51 21.35
C TRP A 319 -22.48 -41.57 21.29
N GLN A 320 -23.68 -42.06 21.54
CA GLN A 320 -24.93 -41.32 21.54
C GLN A 320 -25.79 -41.76 22.70
N ASP A 321 -26.34 -40.78 23.42
CA ASP A 321 -27.38 -40.96 24.41
C ASP A 321 -28.61 -40.16 23.95
N SER A 322 -29.69 -40.84 23.62
CA SER A 322 -30.96 -40.27 23.16
C SER A 322 -32.11 -40.62 24.11
N SER A 323 -31.83 -40.62 25.41
CA SER A 323 -32.70 -41.12 26.45
C SER A 323 -33.73 -40.11 26.97
N TRP A 324 -33.71 -38.89 26.47
CA TRP A 324 -34.56 -37.86 27.05
C TRP A 324 -35.72 -37.50 26.11
N TYR A 325 -36.94 -37.89 26.53
CA TYR A 325 -38.18 -37.59 25.82
C TYR A 325 -39.05 -36.67 26.66
N VAL A 326 -39.78 -35.76 26.02
CA VAL A 326 -40.80 -34.93 26.64
C VAL A 326 -42.12 -35.25 25.96
N GLY A 327 -43.14 -35.69 26.74
CA GLY A 327 -44.48 -35.97 26.23
C GLY A 327 -44.88 -37.43 26.18
N LYS A 328 -44.01 -38.38 26.56
CA LYS A 328 -44.31 -39.82 26.57
C LYS A 328 -44.26 -40.36 27.98
N ASP A 329 -45.36 -40.94 28.46
CA ASP A 329 -45.46 -41.54 29.78
C ASP A 329 -44.70 -42.85 29.92
N ASP A 330 -44.28 -43.46 28.81
CA ASP A 330 -43.52 -44.70 28.78
C ASP A 330 -42.09 -44.41 28.27
N ALA A 331 -41.20 -44.03 29.19
CA ALA A 331 -39.78 -43.90 28.94
C ALA A 331 -39.23 -45.31 28.58
N SER A 332 -39.35 -45.67 27.31
CA SER A 332 -38.60 -46.79 26.76
C SER A 332 -37.11 -46.62 27.07
N ASP A 333 -36.44 -47.68 27.50
CA ASP A 333 -35.06 -47.71 27.98
C ASP A 333 -34.10 -46.70 27.29
N PRO A 334 -33.30 -46.01 28.07
CA PRO A 334 -32.33 -45.06 27.52
C PRO A 334 -31.44 -45.76 26.49
N LYS A 335 -31.60 -45.38 25.22
CA LYS A 335 -30.80 -45.93 24.14
C LYS A 335 -29.43 -45.28 24.13
N LYS A 336 -28.53 -45.78 24.97
CA LYS A 336 -27.10 -45.48 24.89
C LYS A 336 -26.49 -46.41 23.86
N THR A 337 -25.97 -45.80 22.81
CA THR A 337 -25.35 -46.56 21.72
C THR A 337 -23.89 -46.11 21.56
N ALA A 338 -22.98 -47.07 21.57
CA ALA A 338 -21.60 -46.85 21.17
C ALA A 338 -21.34 -47.68 19.91
N SER A 339 -20.74 -47.05 18.92
CA SER A 339 -20.41 -47.73 17.66
C SER A 339 -19.00 -47.37 17.19
N VAL A 340 -18.33 -48.39 16.65
CA VAL A 340 -17.07 -48.21 15.90
C VAL A 340 -17.37 -48.54 14.45
N SER A 341 -17.09 -47.63 13.56
CA SER A 341 -17.24 -47.84 12.13
C SER A 341 -15.90 -47.62 11.41
N LEU A 342 -15.59 -48.54 10.52
CA LEU A 342 -14.48 -48.46 9.58
C LEU A 342 -15.07 -48.53 8.17
N SER A 343 -14.85 -47.50 7.37
CA SER A 343 -15.33 -47.46 5.99
C SER A 343 -14.19 -47.16 5.02
N ALA A 344 -14.18 -47.87 3.89
CA ALA A 344 -13.32 -47.60 2.76
C ALA A 344 -14.19 -47.26 1.56
N SER A 345 -13.88 -46.17 0.87
CA SER A 345 -14.59 -45.77 -0.34
C SER A 345 -13.62 -45.46 -1.47
N ILE A 346 -13.94 -45.89 -2.68
CA ILE A 346 -13.21 -45.59 -3.91
C ILE A 346 -14.15 -44.84 -4.83
N PRO A 347 -13.84 -43.57 -5.20
CA PRO A 347 -14.64 -42.83 -6.16
C PRO A 347 -14.47 -43.44 -7.56
N LEU A 348 -15.53 -43.70 -8.28
CA LEU A 348 -15.52 -44.21 -9.65
C LEU A 348 -15.89 -43.14 -10.69
N ASP A 349 -16.22 -41.93 -10.24
CA ASP A 349 -16.63 -40.84 -11.14
C ASP A 349 -15.52 -40.45 -12.12
N GLY A 350 -14.26 -40.62 -11.74
CA GLY A 350 -13.10 -40.33 -12.60
C GLY A 350 -13.00 -41.29 -13.83
N VAL A 351 -13.65 -42.43 -13.77
CA VAL A 351 -13.67 -43.38 -14.91
C VAL A 351 -14.55 -42.85 -16.05
N LEU A 352 -15.51 -41.99 -15.75
CA LEU A 352 -16.42 -41.40 -16.73
C LEU A 352 -15.82 -40.19 -17.43
N PRO A 353 -15.55 -40.21 -18.76
CA PRO A 353 -14.88 -39.12 -19.45
C PRO A 353 -15.57 -37.74 -19.33
N TRP A 354 -16.91 -37.76 -19.17
CA TRP A 354 -17.73 -36.53 -19.04
C TRP A 354 -17.95 -36.10 -17.59
N SER A 355 -17.27 -36.72 -16.63
CA SER A 355 -17.48 -36.41 -15.23
C SER A 355 -16.87 -35.05 -14.87
N GLN A 356 -17.48 -34.37 -13.90
CA GLN A 356 -16.98 -33.12 -13.34
C GLN A 356 -15.53 -33.27 -12.80
N LYS A 357 -15.15 -34.43 -12.29
CA LYS A 357 -13.80 -34.71 -11.79
C LYS A 357 -12.79 -34.77 -12.91
N ASN A 358 -13.11 -35.37 -14.07
CA ASN A 358 -12.22 -35.31 -15.23
C ASN A 358 -12.06 -33.89 -15.80
N ASN A 359 -13.15 -33.13 -15.89
CA ASN A 359 -13.08 -31.74 -16.26
C ASN A 359 -12.18 -30.92 -15.31
N ALA A 360 -12.22 -31.21 -14.01
CA ALA A 360 -11.36 -30.56 -13.02
C ALA A 360 -9.86 -30.93 -13.21
N ILE A 361 -9.57 -32.18 -13.60
CA ILE A 361 -8.20 -32.60 -13.94
C ILE A 361 -7.71 -31.86 -15.18
N ASP A 362 -8.53 -31.79 -16.22
CA ASP A 362 -8.14 -31.13 -17.49
C ASP A 362 -7.97 -29.62 -17.28
N SER A 363 -8.86 -28.96 -16.55
CA SER A 363 -8.70 -27.55 -16.16
C SER A 363 -7.42 -27.30 -15.35
N ALA A 364 -7.02 -28.24 -14.49
CA ALA A 364 -5.76 -28.12 -13.75
C ALA A 364 -4.53 -28.30 -14.68
N LYS A 365 -4.61 -29.18 -15.71
CA LYS A 365 -3.55 -29.31 -16.74
C LYS A 365 -3.46 -28.05 -17.61
N ASP A 366 -4.62 -27.49 -18.00
CA ASP A 366 -4.65 -26.23 -18.76
C ASP A 366 -3.96 -25.10 -17.99
N LYS A 367 -4.13 -25.06 -16.66
CA LYS A 367 -3.43 -24.10 -15.80
C LYS A 367 -1.92 -24.30 -15.78
N VAL A 368 -1.45 -25.55 -15.81
CA VAL A 368 -0.01 -25.87 -15.94
C VAL A 368 0.53 -25.33 -17.28
N SER A 369 -0.16 -25.63 -18.37
CA SER A 369 0.25 -25.17 -19.72
C SER A 369 0.23 -23.65 -19.84
N ASP A 370 -0.78 -22.99 -19.26
CA ASP A 370 -0.87 -21.52 -19.18
C ASP A 370 0.34 -20.91 -18.44
N LEU A 371 0.71 -21.47 -17.28
CA LEU A 371 1.87 -21.01 -16.52
C LEU A 371 3.19 -21.24 -17.24
N GLU A 372 3.35 -22.35 -17.96
CA GLU A 372 4.54 -22.61 -18.79
C GLU A 372 4.69 -21.55 -19.90
N LEU A 373 3.60 -21.19 -20.57
CA LEU A 373 3.58 -20.10 -21.55
C LEU A 373 3.88 -18.74 -20.93
N GLN A 374 3.33 -18.46 -19.73
CA GLN A 374 3.61 -17.23 -19.01
C GLN A 374 5.09 -17.13 -18.63
N ILE A 375 5.72 -18.20 -18.15
CA ILE A 375 7.14 -18.23 -17.80
C ILE A 375 8.01 -17.96 -19.05
N ASP A 376 7.72 -18.60 -20.19
CA ASP A 376 8.47 -18.37 -21.43
C ASP A 376 8.35 -16.90 -21.90
N ASN A 377 7.14 -16.35 -21.86
CA ASN A 377 6.90 -14.94 -22.20
C ASN A 377 7.60 -13.99 -21.22
N GLU A 378 7.58 -14.28 -19.92
CA GLU A 378 8.21 -13.44 -18.91
C GLU A 378 9.73 -13.46 -19.05
N ARG A 379 10.35 -14.61 -19.35
CA ARG A 379 11.78 -14.70 -19.65
C ARG A 379 12.18 -13.81 -20.84
N LYS A 380 11.39 -13.79 -21.90
CA LYS A 380 11.63 -12.93 -23.07
C LYS A 380 11.45 -11.45 -22.70
N THR A 381 10.43 -11.13 -21.92
CA THR A 381 10.16 -9.76 -21.44
C THR A 381 11.27 -9.29 -20.52
N PHE A 382 11.77 -10.14 -19.64
CA PHE A 382 12.85 -9.84 -18.71
C PHE A 382 14.15 -9.46 -19.46
N VAL A 383 14.58 -10.25 -20.44
CA VAL A 383 15.75 -9.94 -21.29
C VAL A 383 15.54 -8.61 -22.03
N ARG A 384 14.34 -8.39 -22.58
CA ARG A 384 14.02 -7.13 -23.26
C ARG A 384 14.10 -5.93 -22.30
N THR A 385 13.62 -6.08 -21.07
CA THR A 385 13.63 -5.03 -20.04
C THR A 385 15.04 -4.67 -19.64
N ILE A 386 15.93 -5.66 -19.41
CA ILE A 386 17.36 -5.43 -19.13
C ILE A 386 18.00 -4.66 -20.26
N ASN A 387 17.86 -5.14 -21.51
CA ASN A 387 18.46 -4.50 -22.68
C ASN A 387 17.93 -3.07 -22.90
N SER A 388 16.65 -2.83 -22.61
CA SER A 388 16.05 -1.49 -22.67
C SER A 388 16.64 -0.57 -21.60
N SER A 389 16.77 -1.06 -20.35
CA SER A 389 17.36 -0.31 -19.25
C SER A 389 18.82 0.06 -19.51
N LEU A 390 19.61 -0.88 -20.04
CA LEU A 390 21.02 -0.63 -20.41
C LEU A 390 21.13 0.44 -21.51
N ARG A 391 20.25 0.40 -22.53
CA ARG A 391 20.21 1.46 -23.56
C ARG A 391 19.83 2.81 -22.97
N SER A 392 18.83 2.85 -22.07
CA SER A 392 18.43 4.09 -21.40
C SER A 392 19.54 4.66 -20.52
N ILE A 393 20.27 3.82 -19.78
CA ILE A 393 21.43 4.23 -18.98
C ILE A 393 22.51 4.86 -19.89
N LYS A 394 22.88 4.18 -20.98
CA LYS A 394 23.86 4.72 -21.93
C LYS A 394 23.40 6.05 -22.53
N GLN A 395 22.13 6.16 -22.91
CA GLN A 395 21.55 7.40 -23.42
C GLN A 395 21.61 8.54 -22.39
N SER A 396 21.26 8.26 -21.10
CA SER A 396 21.34 9.26 -20.04
C SER A 396 22.78 9.68 -19.75
N GLN A 397 23.74 8.75 -19.78
CA GLN A 397 25.16 9.08 -19.62
C GLN A 397 25.66 10.02 -20.73
N GLU A 398 25.29 9.79 -21.98
CA GLU A 398 25.62 10.70 -23.08
C GLU A 398 24.86 12.04 -22.94
N ALA A 399 23.59 12.03 -22.56
CA ALA A 399 22.81 13.23 -22.35
C ALA A 399 23.40 14.12 -21.24
N ILE A 400 23.90 13.53 -20.15
CA ILE A 400 24.59 14.25 -19.06
C ILE A 400 25.78 15.02 -19.59
N LYS A 401 26.64 14.40 -20.41
CA LYS A 401 27.83 15.08 -21.01
C LYS A 401 27.43 16.32 -21.80
N TYR A 402 26.41 16.20 -22.66
CA TYR A 402 25.91 17.35 -23.45
C TYR A 402 25.23 18.42 -22.56
N LYS A 403 24.51 18.02 -21.52
CA LYS A 403 23.87 18.96 -20.59
C LYS A 403 24.89 19.68 -19.74
N GLN A 404 25.99 19.03 -19.32
CA GLN A 404 27.11 19.68 -18.64
C GLN A 404 27.74 20.77 -19.51
N ALA A 405 28.07 20.45 -20.78
CA ALA A 405 28.58 21.40 -21.72
C ALA A 405 27.58 22.57 -21.94
N ASN A 406 26.27 22.29 -22.00
CA ASN A 406 25.26 23.33 -22.14
C ASN A 406 25.18 24.24 -20.91
N VAL A 407 25.34 23.71 -19.69
CA VAL A 407 25.40 24.50 -18.44
C VAL A 407 26.61 25.45 -18.51
N GLU A 408 27.81 24.99 -18.89
CA GLU A 408 29.00 25.78 -19.02
C GLU A 408 28.80 26.93 -20.02
N LEU A 409 28.23 26.63 -21.20
CA LEU A 409 27.92 27.65 -22.22
C LEU A 409 26.88 28.67 -21.75
N ALA A 410 25.83 28.19 -21.02
CA ALA A 410 24.80 29.05 -20.46
C ALA A 410 25.37 29.99 -19.35
N GLU A 411 26.26 29.49 -18.50
CA GLU A 411 26.96 30.28 -17.49
C GLU A 411 27.80 31.38 -18.12
N LYS A 412 28.57 31.06 -19.15
CA LYS A 412 29.38 32.04 -19.90
C LYS A 412 28.48 33.06 -20.58
N ASN A 413 27.39 32.63 -21.21
CA ASN A 413 26.43 33.55 -21.86
C ASN A 413 25.78 34.51 -20.83
N TYR A 414 25.36 33.98 -19.68
CA TYR A 414 24.78 34.80 -18.60
C TYR A 414 25.79 35.82 -18.07
N SER A 415 27.05 35.41 -17.80
CA SER A 415 28.10 36.29 -17.31
C SER A 415 28.35 37.43 -18.30
N MET A 416 28.54 37.11 -19.61
CA MET A 416 28.77 38.14 -20.67
C MET A 416 27.56 39.07 -20.82
N THR A 417 26.32 38.52 -20.75
CA THR A 417 25.09 39.32 -20.88
C THR A 417 24.90 40.24 -19.67
N SER A 418 25.25 39.77 -18.47
CA SER A 418 25.23 40.56 -17.24
C SER A 418 26.19 41.72 -17.28
N GLU A 419 27.42 41.49 -17.75
CA GLU A 419 28.40 42.59 -17.97
C GLU A 419 27.92 43.60 -19.02
N ALA A 420 27.37 43.11 -20.14
CA ALA A 420 26.85 43.99 -21.21
C ALA A 420 25.66 44.82 -20.74
N TYR A 421 24.77 44.27 -19.93
CA TYR A 421 23.66 44.97 -19.29
C TYR A 421 24.18 46.07 -18.33
N ASN A 422 25.16 45.74 -17.49
CA ASN A 422 25.75 46.72 -16.56
C ASN A 422 26.45 47.88 -17.29
N ARG A 423 26.98 47.63 -18.49
CA ARG A 423 27.56 48.66 -19.38
C ARG A 423 26.50 49.40 -20.21
N GLY A 424 25.24 49.03 -20.14
CA GLY A 424 24.14 49.64 -20.89
C GLY A 424 24.07 49.25 -22.37
N THR A 425 24.79 48.20 -22.81
CA THR A 425 24.82 47.71 -24.20
C THR A 425 23.83 46.59 -24.48
N LYS A 426 23.19 46.03 -23.44
CA LYS A 426 22.12 45.06 -23.53
C LYS A 426 20.95 45.50 -22.65
N ASP A 427 19.74 45.06 -23.02
CA ASP A 427 18.50 45.35 -22.32
C ASP A 427 18.24 44.36 -21.17
N LEU A 428 17.29 44.71 -20.29
CA LEU A 428 16.88 43.91 -19.16
C LEU A 428 16.31 42.54 -19.61
N LEU A 429 15.56 42.51 -20.72
CA LEU A 429 14.94 41.28 -21.24
C LEU A 429 16.01 40.27 -21.66
N SER A 430 17.09 40.74 -22.33
CA SER A 430 18.23 39.88 -22.70
C SER A 430 18.90 39.26 -21.46
N LEU A 431 19.07 40.04 -20.38
CA LEU A 431 19.62 39.54 -19.11
C LEU A 431 18.71 38.50 -18.46
N GLN A 432 17.40 38.77 -18.39
CA GLN A 432 16.40 37.83 -17.82
C GLN A 432 16.36 36.52 -18.62
N ASN A 433 16.38 36.59 -19.96
CA ASN A 433 16.39 35.42 -20.82
C ASN A 433 17.65 34.58 -20.63
N SER A 434 18.84 35.19 -20.53
CA SER A 434 20.09 34.47 -20.30
C SER A 434 20.11 33.79 -18.92
N ASN A 435 19.56 34.44 -17.87
CA ASN A 435 19.44 33.88 -16.54
C ASN A 435 18.46 32.69 -16.52
N ASN A 436 17.30 32.82 -17.18
CA ASN A 436 16.33 31.74 -17.28
C ASN A 436 16.90 30.53 -18.06
N THR A 437 17.69 30.78 -19.12
CA THR A 437 18.38 29.74 -19.87
C THR A 437 19.39 28.99 -19.01
N LEU A 438 20.17 29.70 -18.19
CA LEU A 438 21.11 29.10 -17.24
C LEU A 438 20.38 28.23 -16.19
N LEU A 439 19.33 28.77 -15.57
CA LEU A 439 18.51 28.02 -14.60
C LEU A 439 17.97 26.75 -15.23
N GLN A 440 17.36 26.84 -16.42
CA GLN A 440 16.79 25.70 -17.13
C GLN A 440 17.86 24.66 -17.49
N ALA A 441 19.06 25.08 -17.86
CA ALA A 441 20.16 24.18 -18.12
C ALA A 441 20.58 23.40 -16.87
N LYS A 442 20.74 24.08 -15.72
CA LYS A 442 21.08 23.44 -14.43
C LYS A 442 19.99 22.46 -13.96
N VAL A 443 18.74 22.88 -13.97
CA VAL A 443 17.60 22.00 -13.60
C VAL A 443 17.54 20.79 -14.52
N SER A 444 17.75 20.97 -15.83
CA SER A 444 17.75 19.88 -16.81
C SER A 444 18.89 18.88 -16.59
N LEU A 445 20.07 19.36 -16.19
CA LEU A 445 21.20 18.50 -15.84
C LEU A 445 20.88 17.65 -14.59
N ASN A 446 20.46 18.29 -13.50
CA ASN A 446 20.14 17.58 -12.26
C ASN A 446 18.99 16.56 -12.45
N SER A 447 17.99 16.89 -13.25
CA SER A 447 16.91 15.97 -13.62
C SER A 447 17.40 14.74 -14.39
N GLU A 448 18.42 14.90 -15.29
CA GLU A 448 18.98 13.78 -16.01
C GLU A 448 19.80 12.87 -15.09
N ILE A 449 20.57 13.46 -14.16
CA ILE A 449 21.33 12.71 -13.15
C ILE A 449 20.39 11.88 -12.30
N LEU A 450 19.28 12.48 -11.82
CA LEU A 450 18.24 11.76 -11.08
C LEU A 450 17.63 10.61 -11.90
N THR A 451 17.39 10.85 -13.21
CA THR A 451 16.84 9.84 -14.12
C THR A 451 17.81 8.68 -14.28
N LEU A 452 19.10 8.97 -14.45
CA LEU A 452 20.15 7.94 -14.49
C LEU A 452 20.20 7.13 -13.20
N ALA A 453 20.26 7.79 -12.03
CA ALA A 453 20.26 7.15 -10.72
C ALA A 453 19.06 6.22 -10.53
N LYS A 454 17.85 6.72 -10.78
CA LYS A 454 16.60 5.92 -10.67
C LYS A 454 16.60 4.73 -11.64
N THR A 455 17.15 4.88 -12.85
CA THR A 455 17.20 3.80 -13.85
C THR A 455 18.17 2.70 -13.43
N ILE A 456 19.34 3.06 -12.88
CA ILE A 456 20.33 2.11 -12.37
C ILE A 456 19.75 1.33 -11.18
N ILE A 457 19.21 2.04 -10.17
CA ILE A 457 18.61 1.42 -8.99
C ILE A 457 17.45 0.48 -9.37
N LYS A 458 16.65 0.88 -10.38
CA LYS A 458 15.57 0.03 -10.89
C LYS A 458 16.12 -1.20 -11.62
N LEU A 459 17.20 -1.07 -12.38
CA LEU A 459 17.85 -2.20 -13.03
C LEU A 459 18.38 -3.20 -12.01
N GLU A 460 19.11 -2.74 -10.98
CA GLU A 460 19.59 -3.57 -9.86
C GLU A 460 18.46 -4.32 -9.17
N SER A 461 17.34 -3.65 -8.92
CA SER A 461 16.13 -4.30 -8.37
C SER A 461 15.59 -5.36 -9.33
N THR A 462 15.51 -5.07 -10.62
CA THR A 462 14.94 -5.96 -11.64
C THR A 462 15.75 -7.25 -11.80
N ILE A 463 17.09 -7.13 -11.80
CA ILE A 463 18.00 -8.29 -11.98
C ILE A 463 18.28 -9.05 -10.68
N GLY A 464 17.72 -8.60 -9.54
CA GLY A 464 17.96 -9.23 -8.25
C GLY A 464 19.36 -8.99 -7.67
N ALA A 465 20.15 -8.08 -8.24
CA ALA A 465 21.47 -7.73 -7.73
C ALA A 465 21.40 -6.88 -6.44
N ASP A 466 22.49 -6.84 -5.69
CA ASP A 466 22.58 -5.93 -4.55
C ASP A 466 22.63 -4.49 -5.03
N PHE A 467 21.89 -3.62 -4.35
CA PHE A 467 21.87 -2.20 -4.68
C PHE A 467 23.25 -1.56 -4.50
N GLY A 468 23.67 -0.75 -5.48
CA GLY A 468 24.98 -0.14 -5.52
C GLY A 468 26.08 -1.05 -6.12
N SER A 469 25.73 -2.25 -6.59
CA SER A 469 26.68 -3.16 -7.23
C SER A 469 27.07 -2.74 -8.64
N LEU A 470 26.19 -2.06 -9.36
CA LEU A 470 26.42 -1.56 -10.72
C LEU A 470 27.10 -0.18 -10.74
N THR A 471 27.27 0.46 -9.59
CA THR A 471 27.90 1.78 -9.46
C THR A 471 29.31 1.73 -8.90
N LYS A 472 29.80 0.53 -8.55
CA LYS A 472 31.18 0.26 -8.07
C LYS A 472 32.09 -0.12 -9.26
#